data_3239b5c2b97baee439d4d6445a2dffbc
#
_entry.id   3239b5c2b97baee439d4d6445a2dffbc
#
_cell.length_a   1.000
_cell.length_b   1.000
_cell.length_c   1.000
_cell.angle_alpha   90.00
_cell.angle_beta   90.00
_cell.angle_gamma   90.00
#
_symmetry.space_group_name_H-M   'P 1'
#
loop_
_entity.id
_entity.type
_entity.pdbx_description
1 polymer ?
#
loop_
_entity_poly.entity_id
_entity_poly.type
_entity_poly.pdbx_seq_one_letter_code
_entity_poly.pdbx_strand_id
1 'polypeptide(L)'
;MRKLLKDVAVVIPVFNEEELIGECIDEWLKVLNSMNLHYEILIIDDGSSDATTSIVERYGDTQNIQTIIKPNEGHGPTIVAGYKRAVDIAEWVFQADSDNEINPNQFSALWTKRHGKDAVIGWRQDRNQTTVRRLVTYVARVATKVLFRCHLRDVNIPFRLLRSEILTILLERIPSNAFAPNIAISGALSLMNYQIEECPVVFNERTVGESSLSNLAALRKGGRALFELIKISRVFP
;
A
#
# COMPACT_ATOMS: atom_id res chain seq x y z
N MET A 1 8.09 19.49 23.09
CA MET A 1 9.13 18.59 22.59
C MET A 1 8.64 17.98 21.28
N ARG A 2 9.33 18.19 20.15
CA ARG A 2 9.04 17.48 18.92
C ARG A 2 9.34 16.00 19.18
N LYS A 3 8.34 15.12 19.07
CA LYS A 3 8.54 13.67 19.15
C LYS A 3 9.56 13.30 18.05
N LEU A 4 10.65 12.64 18.41
CA LEU A 4 11.58 12.13 17.40
C LEU A 4 10.80 11.10 16.57
N LEU A 5 10.51 11.43 15.33
CA LEU A 5 9.86 10.52 14.40
C LEU A 5 10.87 9.51 13.87
N LYS A 6 10.41 8.31 13.57
CA LYS A 6 11.17 7.34 12.76
C LYS A 6 11.37 7.90 11.35
N ASP A 7 12.39 7.43 10.64
CA ASP A 7 12.60 7.81 9.24
C ASP A 7 11.47 7.27 8.36
N VAL A 8 11.07 6.02 8.59
CA VAL A 8 10.01 5.34 7.83
C VAL A 8 9.19 4.38 8.67
N ALA A 9 7.89 4.32 8.40
CA ALA A 9 7.00 3.25 8.84
C ALA A 9 6.56 2.41 7.63
N VAL A 10 6.81 1.10 7.68
CA VAL A 10 6.39 0.15 6.65
C VAL A 10 5.06 -0.45 7.05
N VAL A 11 4.01 -0.21 6.29
CA VAL A 11 2.65 -0.73 6.53
C VAL A 11 2.44 -1.98 5.68
N ILE A 12 2.17 -3.10 6.33
CA ILE A 12 1.93 -4.41 5.72
C ILE A 12 0.54 -4.90 6.14
N PRO A 13 -0.50 -4.74 5.30
CA PRO A 13 -1.80 -5.36 5.55
C PRO A 13 -1.69 -6.86 5.31
N VAL A 14 -2.28 -7.67 6.19
CA VAL A 14 -2.26 -9.12 6.09
C VAL A 14 -3.63 -9.72 6.38
N PHE A 15 -3.98 -10.80 5.66
CA PHE A 15 -5.17 -11.62 5.93
C PHE A 15 -4.98 -13.01 5.36
N ASN A 16 -4.93 -14.03 6.23
CA ASN A 16 -4.74 -15.45 5.88
C ASN A 16 -3.52 -15.67 4.96
N GLU A 17 -2.35 -15.34 5.46
CA GLU A 17 -1.05 -15.48 4.76
C GLU A 17 -0.03 -16.25 5.64
N GLU A 18 -0.48 -17.29 6.36
CA GLU A 18 0.36 -18.08 7.26
C GLU A 18 1.60 -18.67 6.60
N GLU A 19 1.55 -18.95 5.30
CA GLU A 19 2.68 -19.52 4.55
C GLU A 19 3.77 -18.51 4.22
N LEU A 20 3.43 -17.21 4.11
CA LEU A 20 4.34 -16.19 3.56
C LEU A 20 4.72 -15.09 4.53
N ILE A 21 3.87 -14.79 5.53
CA ILE A 21 4.05 -13.60 6.37
C ILE A 21 5.37 -13.63 7.17
N GLY A 22 5.81 -14.79 7.64
CA GLY A 22 7.08 -14.92 8.37
C GLY A 22 8.28 -14.53 7.51
N GLU A 23 8.37 -15.07 6.29
CA GLU A 23 9.43 -14.74 5.34
C GLU A 23 9.38 -13.26 4.94
N CYS A 24 8.17 -12.73 4.72
CA CYS A 24 7.97 -11.33 4.40
C CYS A 24 8.55 -10.40 5.48
N ILE A 25 8.26 -10.66 6.75
CA ILE A 25 8.78 -9.88 7.88
C ILE A 25 10.31 -9.96 7.94
N ASP A 26 10.87 -11.17 7.83
CA ASP A 26 12.31 -11.38 7.89
C ASP A 26 13.07 -10.66 6.77
N GLU A 27 12.53 -10.67 5.55
CA GLU A 27 13.10 -9.93 4.42
C GLU A 27 13.05 -8.40 4.65
N TRP A 28 11.94 -7.87 5.15
CA TRP A 28 11.84 -6.46 5.49
C TRP A 28 12.81 -6.06 6.60
N LEU A 29 12.94 -6.84 7.66
CA LEU A 29 13.92 -6.61 8.72
C LEU A 29 15.34 -6.56 8.16
N LYS A 30 15.71 -7.52 7.30
CA LYS A 30 17.02 -7.58 6.66
C LYS A 30 17.30 -6.32 5.83
N VAL A 31 16.36 -5.89 5.01
CA VAL A 31 16.51 -4.69 4.16
C VAL A 31 16.68 -3.43 5.00
N LEU A 32 15.75 -3.20 5.94
CA LEU A 32 15.74 -1.96 6.74
C LEU A 32 16.97 -1.86 7.66
N ASN A 33 17.39 -2.96 8.28
CA ASN A 33 18.61 -3.01 9.07
C ASN A 33 19.86 -2.71 8.22
N SER A 34 19.92 -3.22 6.99
CA SER A 34 21.06 -2.97 6.11
C SER A 34 21.21 -1.50 5.69
N MET A 35 20.11 -0.75 5.72
CA MET A 35 20.08 0.67 5.35
C MET A 35 20.34 1.63 6.53
N ASN A 36 20.50 1.09 7.75
CA ASN A 36 20.73 1.88 8.97
C ASN A 36 19.68 2.99 9.19
N LEU A 37 18.40 2.64 8.96
CA LEU A 37 17.25 3.53 9.14
C LEU A 37 16.64 3.37 10.54
N HIS A 38 16.10 4.44 11.08
CA HIS A 38 15.18 4.38 12.21
C HIS A 38 13.78 4.08 11.68
N TYR A 39 13.35 2.84 11.77
CA TYR A 39 12.10 2.38 11.15
C TYR A 39 11.12 1.79 12.15
N GLU A 40 9.89 1.58 11.69
CA GLU A 40 8.85 0.76 12.32
C GLU A 40 8.17 -0.08 11.23
N ILE A 41 7.94 -1.36 11.48
CA ILE A 41 7.09 -2.22 10.65
C ILE A 41 5.74 -2.33 11.34
N LEU A 42 4.67 -1.93 10.64
CA LEU A 42 3.29 -2.03 11.11
C LEU A 42 2.59 -3.15 10.36
N ILE A 43 2.36 -4.25 11.04
CA ILE A 43 1.59 -5.38 10.50
C ILE A 43 0.14 -5.18 10.92
N ILE A 44 -0.76 -5.07 9.94
CA ILE A 44 -2.18 -4.85 10.19
C ILE A 44 -2.94 -6.12 9.80
N ASP A 45 -3.25 -6.93 10.79
CA ASP A 45 -4.00 -8.18 10.59
C ASP A 45 -5.49 -7.90 10.53
N ASP A 46 -6.09 -8.18 9.37
CA ASP A 46 -7.52 -7.97 9.07
C ASP A 46 -8.38 -9.15 9.57
N GLY A 47 -8.08 -9.67 10.76
CA GLY A 47 -8.84 -10.73 11.41
C GLY A 47 -8.62 -12.09 10.76
N SER A 48 -7.38 -12.49 10.58
CA SER A 48 -7.02 -13.79 10.02
C SER A 48 -7.63 -14.95 10.83
N SER A 49 -8.00 -16.01 10.11
CA SER A 49 -8.60 -17.23 10.69
C SER A 49 -7.67 -18.44 10.66
N ASP A 50 -6.51 -18.31 10.02
CA ASP A 50 -5.43 -19.30 9.97
C ASP A 50 -4.35 -19.00 11.03
N ALA A 51 -3.14 -19.55 10.89
CA ALA A 51 -2.05 -19.31 11.82
C ALA A 51 -1.35 -17.94 11.66
N THR A 52 -1.79 -17.07 10.75
CA THR A 52 -1.17 -15.75 10.48
C THR A 52 -1.00 -14.96 11.77
N THR A 53 -2.08 -14.76 12.54
CA THR A 53 -2.06 -14.00 13.80
C THR A 53 -1.00 -14.53 14.77
N SER A 54 -0.95 -15.84 14.96
CA SER A 54 0.01 -16.48 15.88
C SER A 54 1.46 -16.36 15.39
N ILE A 55 1.68 -16.26 14.08
CA ILE A 55 3.00 -16.03 13.48
C ILE A 55 3.44 -14.60 13.74
N VAL A 56 2.60 -13.61 13.46
CA VAL A 56 2.98 -12.19 13.63
C VAL A 56 3.16 -11.82 15.11
N GLU A 57 2.42 -12.44 16.03
CA GLU A 57 2.58 -12.25 17.48
C GLU A 57 3.96 -12.68 17.99
N ARG A 58 4.61 -13.68 17.37
CA ARG A 58 5.99 -14.08 17.71
C ARG A 58 7.02 -12.98 17.49
N TYR A 59 6.71 -12.02 16.62
CA TYR A 59 7.56 -10.86 16.40
C TYR A 59 7.26 -9.70 17.36
N GLY A 60 6.27 -9.85 18.26
CA GLY A 60 5.83 -8.79 19.19
C GLY A 60 6.90 -8.26 20.13
N ASP A 61 7.90 -9.12 20.48
CA ASP A 61 9.05 -8.73 21.29
C ASP A 61 10.21 -8.14 20.47
N THR A 62 10.08 -8.11 19.14
CA THR A 62 11.10 -7.57 18.24
C THR A 62 10.98 -6.04 18.24
N GLN A 63 12.08 -5.35 18.55
CA GLN A 63 12.14 -3.91 18.44
C GLN A 63 11.78 -3.49 17.01
N ASN A 64 10.98 -2.42 16.89
CA ASN A 64 10.57 -1.84 15.62
C ASN A 64 9.52 -2.65 14.83
N ILE A 65 8.81 -3.60 15.49
CA ILE A 65 7.61 -4.23 14.91
C ILE A 65 6.41 -3.95 15.82
N GLN A 66 5.31 -3.51 15.22
CA GLN A 66 4.02 -3.37 15.89
C GLN A 66 2.96 -4.14 15.11
N THR A 67 2.27 -5.04 15.77
CA THR A 67 1.10 -5.76 15.21
C THR A 67 -0.19 -5.11 15.71
N ILE A 68 -1.12 -4.91 14.81
CA ILE A 68 -2.48 -4.42 15.08
C ILE A 68 -3.45 -5.43 14.50
N ILE A 69 -4.21 -6.10 15.37
CA ILE A 69 -5.23 -7.07 14.99
C ILE A 69 -6.59 -6.37 15.03
N LYS A 70 -7.38 -6.49 13.97
CA LYS A 70 -8.71 -5.86 13.84
C LYS A 70 -9.72 -6.83 13.24
N PRO A 71 -11.03 -6.61 13.43
CA PRO A 71 -12.05 -7.36 12.70
C PRO A 71 -11.87 -7.22 11.19
N ASN A 72 -12.21 -8.27 10.43
CA ASN A 72 -12.11 -8.23 8.96
C ASN A 72 -13.06 -7.18 8.36
N GLU A 73 -12.48 -6.20 7.72
CA GLU A 73 -13.19 -5.14 6.99
C GLU A 73 -12.76 -5.06 5.53
N GLY A 74 -11.77 -5.87 5.15
CA GLY A 74 -11.20 -5.95 3.81
C GLY A 74 -9.93 -5.12 3.63
N HIS A 75 -9.21 -5.40 2.56
CA HIS A 75 -7.86 -4.88 2.29
C HIS A 75 -7.78 -3.34 2.31
N GLY A 76 -8.74 -2.64 1.71
CA GLY A 76 -8.72 -1.17 1.66
C GLY A 76 -8.78 -0.50 3.05
N PRO A 77 -9.77 -0.81 3.89
CA PRO A 77 -9.85 -0.31 5.27
C PRO A 77 -8.59 -0.66 6.09
N THR A 78 -8.01 -1.82 5.85
CA THR A 78 -6.79 -2.27 6.55
C THR A 78 -5.58 -1.41 6.19
N ILE A 79 -5.41 -1.06 4.91
CA ILE A 79 -4.40 -0.08 4.47
C ILE A 79 -4.62 1.28 5.15
N VAL A 80 -5.87 1.78 5.16
CA VAL A 80 -6.17 3.10 5.76
C VAL A 80 -5.90 3.09 7.25
N ALA A 81 -6.21 2.00 7.97
CA ALA A 81 -5.90 1.86 9.40
C ALA A 81 -4.39 1.92 9.64
N GLY A 82 -3.61 1.19 8.84
CA GLY A 82 -2.14 1.22 8.89
C GLY A 82 -1.57 2.60 8.60
N TYR A 83 -2.06 3.28 7.59
CA TYR A 83 -1.63 4.63 7.25
C TYR A 83 -1.89 5.64 8.38
N LYS A 84 -3.09 5.62 8.97
CA LYS A 84 -3.43 6.49 10.10
C LYS A 84 -2.49 6.28 11.29
N ARG A 85 -2.08 5.05 11.55
CA ARG A 85 -1.11 4.76 12.60
C ARG A 85 0.30 5.22 12.21
N ALA A 86 0.70 5.01 10.97
CA ALA A 86 2.04 5.29 10.46
C ALA A 86 2.39 6.78 10.45
N VAL A 87 1.45 7.66 10.08
CA VAL A 87 1.70 9.11 9.99
C VAL A 87 2.04 9.75 11.34
N ASP A 88 1.63 9.11 12.45
CA ASP A 88 1.91 9.61 13.80
C ASP A 88 3.31 9.25 14.30
N ILE A 89 4.00 8.32 13.64
CA ILE A 89 5.25 7.73 14.15
C ILE A 89 6.45 7.90 13.23
N ALA A 90 6.27 8.18 11.95
CA ALA A 90 7.36 8.28 10.99
C ALA A 90 7.24 9.51 10.07
N GLU A 91 8.36 9.97 9.52
CA GLU A 91 8.40 11.04 8.52
C GLU A 91 7.86 10.56 7.17
N TRP A 92 8.16 9.30 6.83
CA TRP A 92 7.70 8.66 5.62
C TRP A 92 6.91 7.40 5.93
N VAL A 93 5.87 7.16 5.15
CA VAL A 93 5.09 5.92 5.20
C VAL A 93 5.32 5.14 3.93
N PHE A 94 5.71 3.89 4.08
CA PHE A 94 5.83 2.94 2.98
C PHE A 94 4.74 1.88 3.09
N GLN A 95 4.11 1.53 1.96
CA GLN A 95 3.20 0.39 1.89
C GLN A 95 3.83 -0.73 1.10
N ALA A 96 3.70 -1.96 1.60
CA ALA A 96 3.97 -3.19 0.89
C ALA A 96 2.85 -4.21 1.17
N ASP A 97 2.64 -5.14 0.25
CA ASP A 97 1.79 -6.31 0.52
C ASP A 97 2.59 -7.42 1.20
N SER A 98 1.88 -8.38 1.83
CA SER A 98 2.46 -9.47 2.63
C SER A 98 2.97 -10.66 1.80
N ASP A 99 2.76 -10.67 0.48
CA ASP A 99 3.01 -11.79 -0.42
C ASP A 99 4.37 -11.77 -1.13
N ASN A 100 5.18 -10.74 -0.88
CA ASN A 100 6.50 -10.51 -1.51
C ASN A 100 6.50 -10.58 -3.05
N GLU A 101 5.35 -10.37 -3.71
CA GLU A 101 5.32 -10.25 -5.18
C GLU A 101 6.26 -9.13 -5.68
N ILE A 102 6.51 -8.13 -4.84
CA ILE A 102 7.56 -7.13 -5.07
C ILE A 102 8.59 -7.27 -3.95
N ASN A 103 9.79 -7.73 -4.31
CA ASN A 103 10.84 -8.00 -3.34
C ASN A 103 11.22 -6.73 -2.55
N PRO A 104 11.30 -6.80 -1.20
CA PRO A 104 11.66 -5.69 -0.32
C PRO A 104 12.98 -4.99 -0.67
N ASN A 105 13.95 -5.68 -1.27
CA ASN A 105 15.22 -5.09 -1.71
C ASN A 105 15.04 -3.90 -2.66
N GLN A 106 13.93 -3.83 -3.39
CA GLN A 106 13.62 -2.73 -4.29
C GLN A 106 13.21 -1.43 -3.56
N PHE A 107 12.93 -1.51 -2.25
CA PHE A 107 12.63 -0.34 -1.42
C PHE A 107 13.74 0.72 -1.47
N SER A 108 15.01 0.30 -1.49
CA SER A 108 16.17 1.21 -1.52
C SER A 108 16.14 2.17 -2.71
N ALA A 109 15.64 1.71 -3.87
CA ALA A 109 15.52 2.54 -5.07
C ALA A 109 14.47 3.65 -4.90
N LEU A 110 13.32 3.36 -4.25
CA LEU A 110 12.31 4.37 -3.95
C LEU A 110 12.82 5.32 -2.86
N TRP A 111 13.47 4.78 -1.83
CA TRP A 111 14.03 5.57 -0.74
C TRP A 111 15.01 6.63 -1.22
N THR A 112 15.89 6.26 -2.13
CA THR A 112 16.90 7.18 -2.70
C THR A 112 16.25 8.33 -3.49
N LYS A 113 15.15 8.05 -4.18
CA LYS A 113 14.44 9.03 -5.03
C LYS A 113 13.53 9.99 -4.26
N ARG A 114 13.39 9.88 -2.94
CA ARG A 114 12.44 10.67 -2.15
C ARG A 114 12.81 12.15 -2.00
N HIS A 115 14.07 12.54 -2.24
CA HIS A 115 14.52 13.90 -2.00
C HIS A 115 13.80 14.91 -2.91
N GLY A 116 13.19 15.95 -2.29
CA GLY A 116 12.39 16.94 -3.00
C GLY A 116 11.06 16.43 -3.55
N LYS A 117 10.59 15.25 -3.09
CA LYS A 117 9.32 14.66 -3.50
C LYS A 117 8.35 14.55 -2.32
N ASP A 118 7.07 14.50 -2.65
CA ASP A 118 5.98 14.26 -1.71
C ASP A 118 5.57 12.77 -1.70
N ALA A 119 5.80 12.09 -2.82
CA ALA A 119 5.58 10.66 -2.98
C ALA A 119 6.56 10.04 -3.97
N VAL A 120 6.92 8.76 -3.74
CA VAL A 120 7.60 7.91 -4.73
C VAL A 120 6.74 6.67 -4.90
N ILE A 121 6.25 6.45 -6.12
CA ILE A 121 5.30 5.37 -6.43
C ILE A 121 5.97 4.38 -7.38
N GLY A 122 5.98 3.10 -7.01
CA GLY A 122 6.41 2.04 -7.89
C GLY A 122 5.51 1.94 -9.13
N TRP A 123 6.01 1.34 -10.20
CA TRP A 123 5.19 0.85 -11.30
C TRP A 123 5.74 -0.46 -11.83
N ARG A 124 4.86 -1.41 -12.12
CA ARG A 124 5.22 -2.75 -12.57
C ARG A 124 5.63 -2.72 -14.04
N GLN A 125 6.87 -3.17 -14.34
CA GLN A 125 7.39 -3.18 -15.70
C GLN A 125 6.71 -4.24 -16.58
N ASP A 126 6.53 -5.44 -16.05
CA ASP A 126 5.91 -6.57 -16.75
C ASP A 126 4.70 -7.09 -15.96
N ARG A 127 3.58 -7.24 -16.66
CA ARG A 127 2.33 -7.67 -16.04
C ARG A 127 1.61 -8.66 -16.95
N ASN A 128 1.82 -9.95 -16.69
CA ASN A 128 0.97 -10.99 -17.28
C ASN A 128 -0.41 -10.97 -16.61
N GLN A 129 -1.38 -10.35 -17.24
CA GLN A 129 -2.74 -10.24 -16.72
C GLN A 129 -3.73 -10.95 -17.63
N THR A 130 -4.74 -11.59 -17.01
CA THR A 130 -5.93 -12.07 -17.77
C THR A 130 -6.64 -10.88 -18.44
N THR A 131 -7.32 -11.13 -19.54
CA THR A 131 -8.03 -10.10 -20.32
C THR A 131 -8.99 -9.27 -19.45
N VAL A 132 -9.72 -9.92 -18.53
CA VAL A 132 -10.67 -9.23 -17.62
C VAL A 132 -9.93 -8.31 -16.65
N ARG A 133 -8.83 -8.74 -16.07
CA ARG A 133 -7.99 -7.89 -15.19
C ARG A 133 -7.40 -6.70 -15.95
N ARG A 134 -6.97 -6.90 -17.20
CA ARG A 134 -6.52 -5.80 -18.08
C ARG A 134 -7.62 -4.77 -18.30
N LEU A 135 -8.86 -5.21 -18.55
CA LEU A 135 -9.99 -4.30 -18.72
C LEU A 135 -10.28 -3.50 -17.45
N VAL A 136 -10.34 -4.14 -16.28
CA VAL A 136 -10.56 -3.45 -14.99
C VAL A 136 -9.44 -2.46 -14.71
N THR A 137 -8.19 -2.82 -14.94
CA THR A 137 -7.04 -1.92 -14.78
C THR A 137 -7.10 -0.74 -15.76
N TYR A 138 -7.48 -0.99 -17.00
CA TYR A 138 -7.66 0.05 -18.01
C TYR A 138 -8.76 1.04 -17.60
N VAL A 139 -9.92 0.54 -17.19
CA VAL A 139 -11.04 1.38 -16.71
C VAL A 139 -10.61 2.21 -15.50
N ALA A 140 -9.92 1.61 -14.54
CA ALA A 140 -9.41 2.35 -13.37
C ALA A 140 -8.42 3.46 -13.77
N ARG A 141 -7.52 3.19 -14.74
CA ARG A 141 -6.58 4.19 -15.27
C ARG A 141 -7.30 5.32 -16.01
N VAL A 142 -8.29 5.00 -16.84
CA VAL A 142 -9.09 6.02 -17.54
C VAL A 142 -9.88 6.85 -16.54
N ALA A 143 -10.52 6.22 -15.57
CA ALA A 143 -11.26 6.92 -14.52
C ALA A 143 -10.36 7.88 -13.71
N THR A 144 -9.18 7.43 -13.28
CA THR A 144 -8.22 8.30 -12.56
C THR A 144 -7.69 9.43 -13.43
N LYS A 145 -7.43 9.19 -14.71
CA LYS A 145 -7.02 10.23 -15.64
C LYS A 145 -8.11 11.31 -15.82
N VAL A 146 -9.37 10.91 -15.93
CA VAL A 146 -10.50 11.84 -16.14
C VAL A 146 -10.88 12.56 -14.84
N LEU A 147 -11.01 11.82 -13.72
CA LEU A 147 -11.51 12.37 -12.46
C LEU A 147 -10.45 13.18 -11.70
N PHE A 148 -9.17 12.80 -11.81
CA PHE A 148 -8.08 13.35 -11.01
C PHE A 148 -6.94 13.92 -11.85
N ARG A 149 -7.06 13.95 -13.18
CA ARG A 149 -5.96 14.33 -14.09
C ARG A 149 -4.67 13.55 -13.85
N CYS A 150 -4.81 12.31 -13.34
CA CYS A 150 -3.70 11.47 -12.94
C CYS A 150 -3.06 10.77 -14.15
N HIS A 151 -1.75 10.92 -14.32
CA HIS A 151 -0.98 10.34 -15.42
C HIS A 151 -0.03 9.22 -14.99
N LEU A 152 -0.13 8.75 -13.74
CA LEU A 152 0.69 7.67 -13.21
C LEU A 152 0.49 6.36 -14.00
N ARG A 153 1.58 5.61 -14.17
CA ARG A 153 1.61 4.33 -14.89
C ARG A 153 0.86 3.23 -14.14
N ASP A 154 1.01 3.18 -12.80
CA ASP A 154 0.31 2.23 -11.94
C ASP A 154 -0.27 2.91 -10.71
N VAL A 155 -1.55 3.25 -10.78
CA VAL A 155 -2.27 3.99 -9.71
C VAL A 155 -2.60 3.15 -8.48
N ASN A 156 -2.54 1.81 -8.60
CA ASN A 156 -2.97 0.89 -7.53
C ASN A 156 -1.84 0.00 -7.00
N ILE A 157 -0.60 0.29 -7.32
CA ILE A 157 0.51 -0.52 -6.83
C ILE A 157 0.65 -0.41 -5.31
N PRO A 158 0.83 -1.54 -4.58
CA PRO A 158 1.08 -1.55 -3.14
C PRO A 158 2.58 -1.45 -2.82
N PHE A 159 3.31 -0.63 -3.54
CA PHE A 159 4.74 -0.39 -3.34
C PHE A 159 5.01 1.08 -3.52
N ARG A 160 4.75 1.84 -2.45
CA ARG A 160 4.72 3.30 -2.48
C ARG A 160 5.27 3.91 -1.21
N LEU A 161 6.02 4.97 -1.36
CA LEU A 161 6.58 5.79 -0.30
C LEU A 161 5.87 7.16 -0.31
N LEU A 162 5.28 7.54 0.81
CA LEU A 162 4.45 8.74 0.95
C LEU A 162 4.97 9.58 2.12
N ARG A 163 5.12 10.89 1.94
CA ARG A 163 5.44 11.79 3.03
C ARG A 163 4.26 11.87 4.00
N SER A 164 4.51 11.65 5.30
CA SER A 164 3.46 11.56 6.32
C SER A 164 2.61 12.82 6.41
N GLU A 165 3.20 13.99 6.30
CA GLU A 165 2.48 15.27 6.28
C GLU A 165 1.43 15.32 5.16
N ILE A 166 1.82 14.91 3.95
CA ILE A 166 0.92 14.90 2.80
C ILE A 166 -0.14 13.82 2.96
N LEU A 167 0.28 12.62 3.38
CA LEU A 167 -0.65 11.50 3.61
C LEU A 167 -1.72 11.86 4.67
N THR A 168 -1.35 12.57 5.73
CA THR A 168 -2.31 13.05 6.75
C THR A 168 -3.40 13.92 6.11
N ILE A 169 -3.03 14.90 5.29
CA ILE A 169 -3.99 15.77 4.58
C ILE A 169 -4.95 14.96 3.70
N LEU A 170 -4.43 13.92 3.02
CA LEU A 170 -5.25 13.07 2.16
C LEU A 170 -6.21 12.18 2.98
N LEU A 171 -5.74 11.64 4.10
CA LEU A 171 -6.53 10.75 4.97
C LEU A 171 -7.69 11.45 5.68
N GLU A 172 -7.65 12.77 5.84
CA GLU A 172 -8.78 13.56 6.34
C GLU A 172 -10.00 13.52 5.39
N ARG A 173 -9.77 13.30 4.10
CA ARG A 173 -10.79 13.32 3.06
C ARG A 173 -11.12 11.94 2.50
N ILE A 174 -10.24 10.97 2.67
CA ILE A 174 -10.45 9.58 2.23
C ILE A 174 -11.18 8.83 3.34
N PRO A 175 -12.35 8.21 3.06
CA PRO A 175 -13.09 7.45 4.05
C PRO A 175 -12.26 6.30 4.66
N SER A 176 -12.43 6.04 5.95
CA SER A 176 -11.73 4.93 6.64
C SER A 176 -12.06 3.57 6.04
N ASN A 177 -13.25 3.41 5.46
CA ASN A 177 -13.72 2.20 4.80
C ASN A 177 -13.53 2.24 3.27
N ALA A 178 -12.61 3.08 2.78
CA ALA A 178 -12.32 3.18 1.34
C ALA A 178 -11.92 1.81 0.78
N PHE A 179 -12.58 1.41 -0.31
CA PHE A 179 -12.34 0.12 -0.96
C PHE A 179 -11.03 0.11 -1.75
N ALA A 180 -10.68 1.24 -2.38
CA ALA A 180 -9.50 1.38 -3.22
C ALA A 180 -8.65 2.61 -2.82
N PRO A 181 -8.12 2.66 -1.58
CA PRO A 181 -7.42 3.84 -1.07
C PRO A 181 -6.19 4.21 -1.90
N ASN A 182 -5.49 3.24 -2.46
CA ASN A 182 -4.30 3.47 -3.27
C ASN A 182 -4.61 4.26 -4.55
N ILE A 183 -5.73 3.96 -5.20
CA ILE A 183 -6.17 4.69 -6.39
C ILE A 183 -6.61 6.10 -6.00
N ALA A 184 -7.35 6.25 -4.89
CA ALA A 184 -7.79 7.53 -4.38
C ALA A 184 -6.60 8.45 -4.02
N ILE A 185 -5.60 7.92 -3.30
CA ILE A 185 -4.37 8.64 -2.93
C ILE A 185 -3.60 9.06 -4.19
N SER A 186 -3.38 8.14 -5.14
CA SER A 186 -2.68 8.46 -6.40
C SER A 186 -3.39 9.58 -7.18
N GLY A 187 -4.72 9.52 -7.24
CA GLY A 187 -5.53 10.55 -7.85
C GLY A 187 -5.42 11.88 -7.14
N ALA A 188 -5.59 11.90 -5.82
CA ALA A 188 -5.53 13.12 -5.01
C ALA A 188 -4.15 13.79 -5.07
N LEU A 189 -3.06 13.03 -5.00
CA LEU A 189 -1.69 13.54 -5.17
C LEU A 189 -1.53 14.27 -6.51
N SER A 190 -2.04 13.68 -7.60
CA SER A 190 -1.98 14.29 -8.93
C SER A 190 -2.84 15.54 -9.03
N LEU A 191 -4.08 15.49 -8.54
CA LEU A 191 -5.03 16.61 -8.61
C LEU A 191 -4.53 17.82 -7.83
N MET A 192 -3.91 17.60 -6.69
CA MET A 192 -3.33 18.63 -5.83
C MET A 192 -1.93 19.07 -6.25
N ASN A 193 -1.41 18.58 -7.38
CA ASN A 193 -0.10 18.92 -7.95
C ASN A 193 1.09 18.64 -7.02
N TYR A 194 1.01 17.62 -6.17
CA TYR A 194 2.14 17.17 -5.38
C TYR A 194 3.27 16.60 -6.25
N GLN A 195 4.50 16.70 -5.77
CA GLN A 195 5.68 16.23 -6.48
C GLN A 195 5.80 14.70 -6.36
N ILE A 196 5.43 13.99 -7.43
CA ILE A 196 5.46 12.53 -7.48
C ILE A 196 6.63 12.07 -8.35
N GLU A 197 7.39 11.11 -7.86
CA GLU A 197 8.38 10.36 -8.64
C GLU A 197 7.88 8.95 -8.91
N GLU A 198 8.07 8.44 -10.12
CA GLU A 198 7.75 7.05 -10.46
C GLU A 198 9.03 6.20 -10.53
N CYS A 199 9.01 5.03 -9.89
CA CYS A 199 10.12 4.09 -9.87
C CYS A 199 9.71 2.75 -10.49
N PRO A 200 10.43 2.22 -11.51
CA PRO A 200 10.14 0.90 -12.02
C PRO A 200 10.46 -0.16 -10.96
N VAL A 201 9.59 -1.15 -10.82
CA VAL A 201 9.79 -2.31 -9.95
C VAL A 201 9.52 -3.60 -10.70
N VAL A 202 10.32 -4.60 -10.37
CA VAL A 202 10.17 -5.96 -10.88
C VAL A 202 9.09 -6.64 -10.04
N PHE A 203 8.12 -7.22 -10.73
CA PHE A 203 7.02 -7.96 -10.14
C PHE A 203 7.24 -9.45 -10.38
N ASN A 204 7.30 -10.23 -9.31
CA ASN A 204 7.39 -11.68 -9.39
C ASN A 204 5.97 -12.26 -9.31
N GLU A 205 5.60 -13.09 -10.28
CA GLU A 205 4.32 -13.79 -10.20
C GLU A 205 4.34 -14.75 -8.99
N ARG A 206 3.27 -14.73 -8.22
CA ARG A 206 3.08 -15.61 -7.07
C ARG A 206 3.18 -17.07 -7.52
N THR A 207 4.09 -17.83 -6.92
CA THR A 207 4.28 -19.25 -7.20
C THR A 207 3.33 -20.13 -6.40
N VAL A 208 2.70 -19.60 -5.33
CA VAL A 208 1.81 -20.32 -4.41
C VAL A 208 0.47 -19.58 -4.31
N GLY A 209 -0.61 -20.32 -4.42
CA GLY A 209 -1.98 -19.83 -4.26
C GLY A 209 -2.66 -19.38 -5.56
N GLU A 210 -3.86 -19.90 -5.81
CA GLU A 210 -4.73 -19.45 -6.90
C GLU A 210 -5.37 -18.11 -6.51
N SER A 211 -5.36 -17.15 -7.43
CA SER A 211 -6.16 -15.94 -7.25
C SER A 211 -7.64 -16.29 -7.34
N SER A 212 -8.30 -16.34 -6.20
CA SER A 212 -9.68 -16.83 -5.99
C SER A 212 -10.79 -15.96 -6.62
N LEU A 213 -10.45 -14.95 -7.42
CA LEU A 213 -11.44 -14.03 -7.98
C LEU A 213 -11.99 -14.52 -9.30
N SER A 214 -13.26 -14.95 -9.29
CA SER A 214 -14.03 -15.14 -10.52
C SER A 214 -14.12 -13.81 -11.31
N ASN A 215 -14.23 -13.91 -12.66
CA ASN A 215 -14.35 -12.75 -13.54
C ASN A 215 -15.52 -11.82 -13.15
N LEU A 216 -16.62 -12.39 -12.64
CA LEU A 216 -17.80 -11.63 -12.19
C LEU A 216 -17.50 -10.85 -10.89
N ALA A 217 -16.77 -11.44 -9.96
CA ALA A 217 -16.34 -10.77 -8.73
C ALA A 217 -15.37 -9.60 -9.03
N ALA A 218 -14.47 -9.77 -10.00
CA ALA A 218 -13.57 -8.70 -10.45
C ALA A 218 -14.35 -7.52 -11.05
N LEU A 219 -15.36 -7.75 -11.85
CA LEU A 219 -16.23 -6.70 -12.41
C LEU A 219 -17.04 -5.97 -11.34
N ARG A 220 -17.62 -6.68 -10.37
CA ARG A 220 -18.36 -6.06 -9.25
C ARG A 220 -17.44 -5.20 -8.39
N LYS A 221 -16.23 -5.67 -8.07
CA LYS A 221 -15.21 -4.91 -7.34
C LYS A 221 -14.76 -3.68 -8.12
N GLY A 222 -14.58 -3.79 -9.43
CA GLY A 222 -14.26 -2.66 -10.31
C GLY A 222 -15.35 -1.59 -10.33
N GLY A 223 -16.62 -1.99 -10.42
CA GLY A 223 -17.76 -1.06 -10.36
C GLY A 223 -17.87 -0.33 -9.02
N ARG A 224 -17.67 -1.04 -7.89
CA ARG A 224 -17.63 -0.44 -6.55
C ARG A 224 -16.50 0.59 -6.44
N ALA A 225 -15.29 0.22 -6.89
CA ALA A 225 -14.14 1.12 -6.87
C ALA A 225 -14.40 2.38 -7.69
N LEU A 226 -14.96 2.26 -8.90
CA LEU A 226 -15.27 3.41 -9.75
C LEU A 226 -16.27 4.36 -9.10
N PHE A 227 -17.36 3.83 -8.54
CA PHE A 227 -18.36 4.65 -7.84
C PHE A 227 -17.75 5.41 -6.65
N GLU A 228 -16.90 4.75 -5.87
CA GLU A 228 -16.19 5.36 -4.76
C GLU A 228 -15.25 6.47 -5.23
N LEU A 229 -14.49 6.22 -6.30
CA LEU A 229 -13.57 7.21 -6.88
C LEU A 229 -14.29 8.48 -7.35
N ILE A 230 -15.49 8.35 -7.92
CA ILE A 230 -16.33 9.50 -8.31
C ILE A 230 -16.74 10.31 -7.07
N LYS A 231 -17.06 9.65 -5.95
CA LYS A 231 -17.37 10.35 -4.69
C LYS A 231 -16.15 11.06 -4.12
N ILE A 232 -15.02 10.35 -4.06
CA ILE A 232 -13.78 10.88 -3.51
C ILE A 232 -13.24 12.05 -4.37
N SER A 233 -13.33 11.98 -5.70
CA SER A 233 -12.87 13.07 -6.56
C SER A 233 -13.57 14.42 -6.30
N ARG A 234 -14.78 14.40 -5.74
CA ARG A 234 -15.57 15.60 -5.43
C ARG A 234 -15.19 16.29 -4.11
N VAL A 235 -14.43 15.61 -3.25
CA VAL A 235 -13.98 16.17 -1.96
C VAL A 235 -12.58 16.77 -2.03
N PHE A 236 -11.90 16.56 -3.15
CA PHE A 236 -10.65 17.24 -3.48
C PHE A 236 -10.92 18.43 -4.41
N PRO A 237 -10.18 19.54 -4.26
CA PRO A 237 -10.38 20.76 -5.05
C PRO A 237 -10.05 20.59 -6.54
#